data_c72f545c0d9f207a802326d62431a39f
#
_entry.id   c72f545c0d9f207a802326d62431a39f
#
_cell.length_a   1.000
_cell.length_b   1.000
_cell.length_c   1.000
_cell.angle_alpha   90.00
_cell.angle_beta   90.00
_cell.angle_gamma   90.00
#
_symmetry.space_group_name_H-M   'P 1'
#
loop_
_entity.id
_entity.type
_entity.pdbx_description
1 polymer ?
#
loop_
_entity_poly.entity_id
_entity_poly.type
_entity_poly.pdbx_seq_one_letter_code
_entity_poly.pdbx_strand_id
1 'polypeptide(L)'
;MGENFIIIAQQVLVLFILIAVGFICGKKKIITDFSARHMTDIVLYVVTPCVMISAFQREFSFELLSGLIICVTCSALIFAVSILICNLIFHDKDESRKAVIRFATIYSNCAFMSLPLQKAILGDDGWFYGSIFVAVFNIFVWTHGLVSMSGDKKQLSFKKLVLNPGLIGVLLAIILFLTGFKLPYIISQPVEYLAVLNTPLPMLIIGFYLSQADFKKAFTDKGVYFSSAVRLIALPMLTAVVMSLCRVTPVITMACVIATSAPTAATTTMFATKFNKDVELSVSIVAATTVFSLATMPLVVMLTGMMSGFSS
;
A
#
# COMPACT_ATOMS: atom_id res chain seq x y z
N MET A 1 -25.09 -4.49 -6.86
CA MET A 1 -24.43 -4.67 -5.56
C MET A 1 -23.77 -6.04 -5.41
N GLY A 2 -24.48 -7.16 -5.65
CA GLY A 2 -23.88 -8.50 -5.55
C GLY A 2 -22.76 -8.74 -6.56
N GLU A 3 -22.89 -8.25 -7.78
CA GLU A 3 -21.90 -8.41 -8.84
C GLU A 3 -20.58 -7.70 -8.48
N ASN A 4 -20.63 -6.49 -7.94
CA ASN A 4 -19.43 -5.75 -7.52
C ASN A 4 -18.68 -6.45 -6.40
N PHE A 5 -19.40 -7.01 -5.41
CA PHE A 5 -18.79 -7.81 -4.35
C PHE A 5 -18.08 -9.04 -4.91
N ILE A 6 -18.70 -9.73 -5.87
CA ILE A 6 -18.12 -10.91 -6.51
C ILE A 6 -16.84 -10.53 -7.26
N ILE A 7 -16.85 -9.43 -8.02
CA ILE A 7 -15.66 -8.95 -8.75
C ILE A 7 -14.53 -8.62 -7.78
N ILE A 8 -14.82 -7.88 -6.70
CA ILE A 8 -13.83 -7.54 -5.67
C ILE A 8 -13.26 -8.81 -5.01
N ALA A 9 -14.14 -9.73 -4.61
CA ALA A 9 -13.73 -10.99 -3.98
C ALA A 9 -12.88 -11.85 -4.94
N GLN A 10 -13.22 -11.92 -6.22
CA GLN A 10 -12.43 -12.61 -7.24
C GLN A 10 -11.05 -11.98 -7.41
N GLN A 11 -10.96 -10.66 -7.49
CA GLN A 11 -9.65 -9.98 -7.61
C GLN A 11 -8.78 -10.19 -6.38
N VAL A 12 -9.34 -10.11 -5.18
CA VAL A 12 -8.62 -10.42 -3.94
C VAL A 12 -8.15 -11.88 -3.95
N LEU A 13 -9.01 -12.81 -4.38
CA LEU A 13 -8.66 -14.23 -4.47
C LEU A 13 -7.51 -14.47 -5.47
N VAL A 14 -7.51 -13.80 -6.62
CA VAL A 14 -6.40 -13.87 -7.59
C VAL A 14 -5.07 -13.46 -6.94
N LEU A 15 -5.05 -12.34 -6.18
CA LEU A 15 -3.85 -11.92 -5.47
C LEU A 15 -3.40 -12.98 -4.45
N PHE A 16 -4.33 -13.61 -3.72
CA PHE A 16 -4.01 -14.66 -2.77
C PHE A 16 -3.52 -15.95 -3.42
N ILE A 17 -3.99 -16.29 -4.60
CA ILE A 17 -3.44 -17.42 -5.39
C ILE A 17 -1.97 -17.15 -5.73
N LEU A 18 -1.63 -15.94 -6.16
CA LEU A 18 -0.24 -15.55 -6.43
C LEU A 18 0.62 -15.60 -5.16
N ILE A 19 0.07 -15.14 -4.02
CA ILE A 19 0.72 -15.27 -2.71
C ILE A 19 0.96 -16.74 -2.35
N ALA A 20 -0.03 -17.62 -2.59
CA ALA A 20 0.10 -19.06 -2.34
C ALA A 20 1.19 -19.69 -3.21
N VAL A 21 1.32 -19.30 -4.47
CA VAL A 21 2.43 -19.72 -5.34
C VAL A 21 3.77 -19.29 -4.74
N GLY A 22 3.90 -18.03 -4.31
CA GLY A 22 5.10 -17.52 -3.64
C GLY A 22 5.44 -18.30 -2.36
N PHE A 23 4.41 -18.64 -1.55
CA PHE A 23 4.54 -19.45 -0.36
C PHE A 23 5.10 -20.85 -0.68
N ILE A 24 4.56 -21.51 -1.69
CA ILE A 24 5.04 -22.82 -2.14
C ILE A 24 6.48 -22.74 -2.64
N CYS A 25 6.81 -21.70 -3.42
CA CYS A 25 8.17 -21.45 -3.90
C CYS A 25 9.15 -21.22 -2.73
N GLY A 26 8.72 -20.53 -1.68
CA GLY A 26 9.51 -20.35 -0.46
C GLY A 26 9.75 -21.68 0.28
N LYS A 27 8.70 -22.47 0.51
CA LYS A 27 8.83 -23.80 1.16
C LYS A 27 9.70 -24.76 0.35
N LYS A 28 9.66 -24.69 -0.98
CA LYS A 28 10.49 -25.50 -1.87
C LYS A 28 11.89 -24.91 -2.11
N LYS A 29 12.24 -23.78 -1.47
CA LYS A 29 13.52 -23.07 -1.64
C LYS A 29 13.82 -22.63 -3.07
N ILE A 30 12.79 -22.50 -3.93
CA ILE A 30 12.91 -21.91 -5.27
C ILE A 30 13.14 -20.40 -5.12
N ILE A 31 12.38 -19.75 -4.21
CA ILE A 31 12.66 -18.37 -3.77
C ILE A 31 13.40 -18.48 -2.44
N THR A 32 14.54 -17.80 -2.33
CA THR A 32 15.39 -17.73 -1.14
C THR A 32 15.44 -16.28 -0.64
N ASP A 33 15.97 -16.05 0.57
CA ASP A 33 16.18 -14.69 1.09
C ASP A 33 16.98 -13.81 0.14
N PHE A 34 17.99 -14.39 -0.50
CA PHE A 34 18.82 -13.69 -1.48
C PHE A 34 17.99 -13.27 -2.69
N SER A 35 17.27 -14.19 -3.32
CA SER A 35 16.45 -13.88 -4.50
C SER A 35 15.29 -12.95 -4.17
N ALA A 36 14.63 -13.11 -3.01
CA ALA A 36 13.54 -12.24 -2.58
C ALA A 36 13.99 -10.79 -2.40
N ARG A 37 15.19 -10.57 -1.85
CA ARG A 37 15.78 -9.21 -1.73
C ARG A 37 15.99 -8.58 -3.10
N HIS A 38 16.61 -9.28 -4.05
CA HIS A 38 16.85 -8.76 -5.40
C HIS A 38 15.55 -8.55 -6.19
N MET A 39 14.56 -9.44 -6.02
CA MET A 39 13.22 -9.22 -6.57
C MET A 39 12.58 -7.95 -5.98
N THR A 40 12.75 -7.70 -4.69
CA THR A 40 12.27 -6.48 -4.03
C THR A 40 12.99 -5.24 -4.59
N ASP A 41 14.29 -5.31 -4.83
CA ASP A 41 15.05 -4.22 -5.46
C ASP A 41 14.53 -3.92 -6.87
N ILE A 42 14.26 -4.94 -7.68
CA ILE A 42 13.65 -4.76 -9.01
C ILE A 42 12.29 -4.06 -8.90
N VAL A 43 11.46 -4.48 -7.94
CA VAL A 43 10.14 -3.85 -7.73
C VAL A 43 10.30 -2.39 -7.35
N LEU A 44 11.19 -2.07 -6.42
CA LEU A 44 11.35 -0.71 -5.90
C LEU A 44 12.04 0.22 -6.89
N TYR A 45 13.10 -0.25 -7.57
CA TYR A 45 13.95 0.62 -8.39
C TYR A 45 13.53 0.67 -9.87
N VAL A 46 12.80 -0.34 -10.36
CA VAL A 46 12.41 -0.43 -11.77
C VAL A 46 10.90 -0.42 -11.93
N VAL A 47 10.20 -1.36 -11.29
CA VAL A 47 8.75 -1.53 -11.50
C VAL A 47 7.98 -0.33 -10.97
N THR A 48 8.25 0.13 -9.76
CA THR A 48 7.52 1.25 -9.13
C THR A 48 7.61 2.54 -9.96
N PRO A 49 8.78 3.01 -10.41
CA PRO A 49 8.84 4.16 -11.34
C PRO A 49 8.04 3.95 -12.63
N CYS A 50 8.09 2.76 -13.22
CA CYS A 50 7.31 2.45 -14.43
C CYS A 50 5.80 2.51 -14.17
N VAL A 51 5.34 2.02 -13.03
CA VAL A 51 3.94 2.14 -12.60
C VAL A 51 3.51 3.60 -12.53
N MET A 52 4.32 4.45 -11.87
CA MET A 52 4.00 5.87 -11.74
C MET A 52 3.93 6.55 -13.11
N ILE A 53 4.91 6.31 -13.98
CA ILE A 53 4.91 6.85 -15.33
C ILE A 53 3.70 6.37 -16.13
N SER A 54 3.41 5.06 -16.12
CA SER A 54 2.27 4.47 -16.83
C SER A 54 0.93 5.06 -16.36
N ALA A 55 0.74 5.20 -15.04
CA ALA A 55 -0.49 5.72 -14.46
C ALA A 55 -0.81 7.17 -14.88
N PHE A 56 0.21 7.96 -15.18
CA PHE A 56 0.08 9.36 -15.56
C PHE A 56 0.14 9.60 -17.08
N GLN A 57 0.26 8.55 -17.91
CA GLN A 57 0.17 8.65 -19.38
C GLN A 57 -1.27 8.88 -19.86
N ARG A 58 -1.95 9.88 -19.27
CA ARG A 58 -3.32 10.30 -19.57
C ARG A 58 -3.34 11.66 -20.26
N GLU A 59 -4.43 11.97 -20.94
CA GLU A 59 -4.64 13.31 -21.45
C GLU A 59 -4.86 14.28 -20.29
N PHE A 60 -4.17 15.42 -20.38
CA PHE A 60 -4.34 16.46 -19.38
C PHE A 60 -5.76 17.00 -19.39
N SER A 61 -6.40 17.10 -18.23
CA SER A 61 -7.63 17.83 -18.02
C SER A 61 -7.61 18.57 -16.67
N PHE A 62 -8.31 19.67 -16.58
CA PHE A 62 -8.46 20.41 -15.31
C PHE A 62 -9.23 19.59 -14.27
N GLU A 63 -10.10 18.69 -14.70
CA GLU A 63 -10.80 17.77 -13.81
C GLU A 63 -9.83 16.78 -13.15
N LEU A 64 -8.94 16.15 -13.94
CA LEU A 64 -7.91 15.27 -13.41
C LEU A 64 -6.91 16.00 -12.52
N LEU A 65 -6.55 17.25 -12.86
CA LEU A 65 -5.67 18.07 -12.02
C LEU A 65 -6.33 18.41 -10.67
N SER A 66 -7.61 18.81 -10.68
CA SER A 66 -8.35 19.05 -9.44
C SER A 66 -8.49 17.77 -8.60
N GLY A 67 -8.81 16.64 -9.25
CA GLY A 67 -8.85 15.33 -8.61
C GLY A 67 -7.52 14.92 -8.00
N LEU A 68 -6.38 15.19 -8.68
CA LEU A 68 -5.03 14.97 -8.16
C LEU A 68 -4.82 15.77 -6.86
N ILE A 69 -5.12 17.06 -6.85
CA ILE A 69 -4.97 17.92 -5.66
C ILE A 69 -5.84 17.41 -4.51
N ILE A 70 -7.10 17.06 -4.78
CA ILE A 70 -8.02 16.48 -3.79
C ILE A 70 -7.44 15.18 -3.25
N CYS A 71 -6.98 14.26 -4.11
CA CYS A 71 -6.44 12.97 -3.71
C CYS A 71 -5.17 13.12 -2.86
N VAL A 72 -4.25 14.02 -3.22
CA VAL A 72 -3.05 14.33 -2.42
C VAL A 72 -3.45 14.85 -1.04
N THR A 73 -4.38 15.80 -0.98
CA THR A 73 -4.85 16.40 0.27
C THR A 73 -5.51 15.35 1.17
N CYS A 74 -6.45 14.56 0.62
CA CYS A 74 -7.11 13.49 1.35
C CYS A 74 -6.11 12.44 1.85
N SER A 75 -5.19 12.01 1.01
CA SER A 75 -4.16 11.02 1.38
C SER A 75 -3.26 11.55 2.50
N ALA A 76 -2.83 12.81 2.44
CA ALA A 76 -2.02 13.44 3.49
C ALA A 76 -2.79 13.53 4.81
N LEU A 77 -4.06 13.92 4.78
CA LEU A 77 -4.93 13.95 5.97
C LEU A 77 -5.15 12.55 6.55
N ILE A 78 -5.36 11.53 5.72
CA ILE A 78 -5.49 10.14 6.15
C ILE A 78 -4.25 9.69 6.92
N PHE A 79 -3.04 9.94 6.41
CA PHE A 79 -1.81 9.60 7.13
C PHE A 79 -1.66 10.43 8.41
N ALA A 80 -1.92 11.73 8.39
CA ALA A 80 -1.84 12.59 9.57
C ALA A 80 -2.80 12.12 10.68
N VAL A 81 -4.05 11.82 10.35
CA VAL A 81 -5.06 11.31 11.27
C VAL A 81 -4.69 9.91 11.78
N SER A 82 -4.20 9.02 10.90
CA SER A 82 -3.74 7.68 11.28
C SER A 82 -2.58 7.75 12.27
N ILE A 83 -1.62 8.65 12.06
CA ILE A 83 -0.49 8.90 12.96
C ILE A 83 -1.01 9.38 14.32
N LEU A 84 -1.92 10.36 14.33
CA LEU A 84 -2.51 10.89 15.56
C LEU A 84 -3.23 9.81 16.34
N ILE A 85 -4.13 9.07 15.69
CA ILE A 85 -4.89 7.98 16.31
C ILE A 85 -3.94 6.92 16.88
N CYS A 86 -2.99 6.43 16.08
CA CYS A 86 -2.07 5.40 16.53
C CYS A 86 -1.18 5.86 17.69
N ASN A 87 -0.80 7.13 17.73
CA ASN A 87 -0.08 7.70 18.87
C ASN A 87 -0.92 7.79 20.14
N LEU A 88 -2.24 7.98 19.99
CA LEU A 88 -3.16 8.08 21.14
C LEU A 88 -3.58 6.70 21.67
N ILE A 89 -3.67 5.67 20.85
CA ILE A 89 -4.22 4.36 21.27
C ILE A 89 -3.15 3.33 21.59
N PHE A 90 -1.99 3.37 20.92
CA PHE A 90 -0.94 2.38 21.14
C PHE A 90 0.11 2.89 22.13
N HIS A 91 0.00 2.39 23.36
CA HIS A 91 0.95 2.63 24.44
C HIS A 91 1.56 1.28 24.85
N ASP A 92 2.86 1.15 24.73
CA ASP A 92 3.62 0.01 25.22
C ASP A 92 4.85 0.52 25.99
N LYS A 93 5.25 -0.23 27.01
CA LYS A 93 6.46 0.08 27.80
C LYS A 93 7.73 -0.24 27.01
N ASP A 94 7.66 -1.23 26.13
CA ASP A 94 8.72 -1.58 25.20
C ASP A 94 8.64 -0.66 23.96
N GLU A 95 9.60 0.25 23.88
CA GLU A 95 9.74 1.20 22.78
C GLU A 95 9.92 0.52 21.42
N SER A 96 10.59 -0.67 21.40
CA SER A 96 10.80 -1.44 20.18
C SER A 96 9.46 -1.98 19.64
N ARG A 97 8.69 -2.60 20.54
CA ARG A 97 7.37 -3.14 20.25
C ARG A 97 6.39 -2.04 19.84
N LYS A 98 6.36 -0.95 20.59
CA LYS A 98 5.51 0.23 20.32
C LYS A 98 5.76 0.80 18.92
N ALA A 99 7.03 0.98 18.55
CA ALA A 99 7.40 1.49 17.23
C ALA A 99 6.88 0.57 16.10
N VAL A 100 7.04 -0.74 16.25
CA VAL A 100 6.58 -1.72 15.26
C VAL A 100 5.05 -1.70 15.13
N ILE A 101 4.30 -1.75 16.24
CA ILE A 101 2.83 -1.75 16.22
C ILE A 101 2.29 -0.47 15.57
N ARG A 102 2.82 0.70 15.95
CA ARG A 102 2.40 1.98 15.36
C ARG A 102 2.67 2.03 13.87
N PHE A 103 3.89 1.70 13.47
CA PHE A 103 4.27 1.69 12.05
C PHE A 103 3.40 0.72 11.25
N ALA A 104 3.23 -0.51 11.73
CA ALA A 104 2.42 -1.53 11.09
C ALA A 104 0.95 -1.12 10.92
N THR A 105 0.42 -0.39 11.90
CA THR A 105 -0.98 0.08 11.85
C THR A 105 -1.14 1.29 10.94
N ILE A 106 -0.18 2.21 10.87
CA ILE A 106 -0.27 3.41 10.04
C ILE A 106 -0.06 3.08 8.56
N TYR A 107 0.93 2.25 8.22
CA TYR A 107 1.41 2.07 6.85
C TYR A 107 0.86 0.80 6.19
N SER A 108 -0.05 1.02 5.23
CA SER A 108 -0.66 -0.06 4.44
C SER A 108 0.21 -0.50 3.27
N ASN A 109 -0.02 -1.71 2.79
CA ASN A 109 0.56 -2.23 1.55
C ASN A 109 -0.17 -1.69 0.31
N CYS A 110 -0.32 -0.36 0.24
CA CYS A 110 -1.08 0.32 -0.81
C CYS A 110 -0.43 0.18 -2.20
N ALA A 111 0.89 0.07 -2.27
CA ALA A 111 1.60 -0.01 -3.55
C ALA A 111 1.46 -1.38 -4.22
N PHE A 112 1.51 -2.47 -3.44
CA PHE A 112 1.63 -3.81 -4.02
C PHE A 112 0.33 -4.60 -3.99
N MET A 113 -0.53 -4.38 -2.99
CA MET A 113 -1.77 -5.14 -2.87
C MET A 113 -3.00 -4.32 -3.27
N SER A 114 -3.02 -3.04 -2.91
CA SER A 114 -4.16 -2.17 -3.20
C SER A 114 -4.16 -1.67 -4.65
N LEU A 115 -3.01 -1.27 -5.19
CA LEU A 115 -2.95 -0.65 -6.52
C LEU A 115 -3.44 -1.57 -7.65
N PRO A 116 -3.08 -2.87 -7.71
CA PRO A 116 -3.68 -3.81 -8.66
C PRO A 116 -5.20 -3.95 -8.51
N LEU A 117 -5.68 -3.97 -7.26
CA LEU A 117 -7.12 -4.05 -6.98
C LEU A 117 -7.84 -2.78 -7.43
N GLN A 118 -7.26 -1.60 -7.21
CA GLN A 118 -7.79 -0.33 -7.71
C GLN A 118 -7.88 -0.30 -9.23
N LYS A 119 -6.85 -0.79 -9.94
CA LYS A 119 -6.87 -0.90 -11.40
C LYS A 119 -8.00 -1.82 -11.87
N ALA A 120 -8.21 -2.94 -11.19
CA ALA A 120 -9.24 -3.91 -11.55
C ALA A 120 -10.66 -3.40 -11.30
N ILE A 121 -10.89 -2.62 -10.23
CA ILE A 121 -12.23 -2.15 -9.83
C ILE A 121 -12.57 -0.80 -10.47
N LEU A 122 -11.61 0.11 -10.51
CA LEU A 122 -11.80 1.52 -10.91
C LEU A 122 -11.17 1.83 -12.28
N GLY A 123 -10.57 0.85 -12.94
CA GLY A 123 -9.91 1.04 -14.23
C GLY A 123 -8.73 2.01 -14.15
N ASP A 124 -8.61 2.87 -15.17
CA ASP A 124 -7.51 3.84 -15.27
C ASP A 124 -7.56 4.92 -14.20
N ASP A 125 -8.74 5.26 -13.70
CA ASP A 125 -8.88 6.20 -12.59
C ASP A 125 -8.33 5.62 -11.29
N GLY A 126 -8.56 4.33 -11.04
CA GLY A 126 -7.98 3.63 -9.90
C GLY A 126 -6.45 3.57 -9.98
N TRP A 127 -5.93 3.34 -11.20
CA TRP A 127 -4.48 3.34 -11.44
C TRP A 127 -3.86 4.71 -11.16
N PHE A 128 -4.54 5.79 -11.60
CA PHE A 128 -4.11 7.17 -11.42
C PHE A 128 -4.17 7.61 -9.95
N TYR A 129 -5.36 7.58 -9.33
CA TYR A 129 -5.54 8.03 -7.95
C TYR A 129 -4.81 7.13 -6.94
N GLY A 130 -4.74 5.82 -7.20
CA GLY A 130 -3.95 4.92 -6.39
C GLY A 130 -2.47 5.22 -6.42
N SER A 131 -1.93 5.57 -7.58
CA SER A 131 -0.53 5.97 -7.72
C SER A 131 -0.23 7.26 -6.96
N ILE A 132 -1.17 8.22 -6.92
CA ILE A 132 -1.07 9.43 -6.11
C ILE A 132 -1.03 9.08 -4.61
N PHE A 133 -1.90 8.18 -4.15
CA PHE A 133 -1.88 7.72 -2.76
C PHE A 133 -0.53 7.06 -2.40
N VAL A 134 0.02 6.23 -3.29
CA VAL A 134 1.35 5.62 -3.11
C VAL A 134 2.46 6.67 -3.07
N ALA A 135 2.36 7.74 -3.83
CA ALA A 135 3.31 8.85 -3.78
C ALA A 135 3.31 9.52 -2.39
N VAL A 136 2.14 9.84 -1.87
CA VAL A 136 1.99 10.42 -0.52
C VAL A 136 2.45 9.43 0.55
N PHE A 137 2.12 8.14 0.42
CA PHE A 137 2.63 7.07 1.28
C PHE A 137 4.16 7.08 1.35
N ASN A 138 4.84 7.15 0.21
CA ASN A 138 6.30 7.19 0.19
C ASN A 138 6.87 8.40 0.95
N ILE A 139 6.27 9.58 0.81
CA ILE A 139 6.70 10.76 1.57
C ILE A 139 6.58 10.49 3.08
N PHE A 140 5.44 9.98 3.55
CA PHE A 140 5.21 9.71 4.96
C PHE A 140 6.08 8.57 5.52
N VAL A 141 6.29 7.49 4.77
CA VAL A 141 7.14 6.36 5.18
C VAL A 141 8.60 6.81 5.35
N TRP A 142 9.13 7.56 4.39
CA TRP A 142 10.53 7.99 4.41
C TRP A 142 10.79 9.23 5.27
N THR A 143 9.76 9.85 5.81
CA THR A 143 9.85 10.94 6.79
C THR A 143 9.44 10.46 8.18
N HIS A 144 8.14 10.50 8.50
CA HIS A 144 7.62 10.08 9.79
C HIS A 144 7.91 8.61 10.09
N GLY A 145 7.70 7.70 9.13
CA GLY A 145 7.91 6.28 9.31
C GLY A 145 9.36 5.94 9.69
N LEU A 146 10.31 6.55 8.97
CA LEU A 146 11.73 6.39 9.23
C LEU A 146 12.12 6.85 10.65
N VAL A 147 11.63 8.02 11.08
CA VAL A 147 11.88 8.57 12.42
C VAL A 147 11.21 7.74 13.49
N SER A 148 9.96 7.33 13.28
CA SER A 148 9.21 6.51 14.23
C SER A 148 9.88 5.16 14.50
N MET A 149 10.44 4.53 13.46
CA MET A 149 11.12 3.24 13.58
C MET A 149 12.54 3.37 14.12
N SER A 150 13.30 4.37 13.66
CA SER A 150 14.69 4.55 14.12
C SER A 150 14.78 5.12 15.53
N GLY A 151 13.80 5.94 15.93
CA GLY A 151 13.87 6.75 17.15
C GLY A 151 14.78 7.95 17.05
N ASP A 152 15.38 8.22 15.87
CA ASP A 152 16.37 9.27 15.67
C ASP A 152 15.97 10.21 14.52
N LYS A 153 15.72 11.49 14.84
CA LYS A 153 15.42 12.52 13.85
C LYS A 153 16.56 12.81 12.88
N LYS A 154 17.82 12.48 13.24
CA LYS A 154 18.98 12.65 12.35
C LYS A 154 18.94 11.70 11.14
N GLN A 155 18.11 10.66 11.17
CA GLN A 155 17.89 9.77 10.02
C GLN A 155 17.14 10.45 8.88
N LEU A 156 16.43 11.57 9.16
CA LEU A 156 15.80 12.40 8.13
C LEU A 156 16.90 12.97 7.22
N SER A 157 16.82 12.60 5.95
CA SER A 157 17.70 13.14 4.93
C SER A 157 16.86 13.52 3.71
N PHE A 158 16.77 14.82 3.43
CA PHE A 158 16.09 15.33 2.24
C PHE A 158 16.66 14.70 0.97
N LYS A 159 17.98 14.51 0.91
CA LYS A 159 18.65 13.83 -0.21
C LYS A 159 18.15 12.40 -0.41
N LYS A 160 18.00 11.61 0.68
CA LYS A 160 17.49 10.24 0.61
C LYS A 160 16.02 10.19 0.20
N LEU A 161 15.23 11.19 0.62
CA LEU A 161 13.83 11.31 0.24
C LEU A 161 13.71 11.60 -1.26
N VAL A 162 14.40 12.62 -1.77
CA VAL A 162 14.34 13.01 -3.20
C VAL A 162 14.94 11.94 -4.12
N LEU A 163 15.95 11.22 -3.67
CA LEU A 163 16.57 10.10 -4.42
C LEU A 163 15.77 8.78 -4.29
N ASN A 164 14.62 8.78 -3.62
CA ASN A 164 13.74 7.61 -3.59
C ASN A 164 13.20 7.33 -5.00
N PRO A 165 13.38 6.11 -5.55
CA PRO A 165 12.96 5.79 -6.92
C PRO A 165 11.48 6.01 -7.17
N GLY A 166 10.63 5.70 -6.19
CA GLY A 166 9.19 5.95 -6.26
C GLY A 166 8.87 7.44 -6.39
N LEU A 167 9.55 8.31 -5.63
CA LEU A 167 9.35 9.76 -5.74
C LEU A 167 9.90 10.33 -7.05
N ILE A 168 11.04 9.84 -7.52
CA ILE A 168 11.57 10.21 -8.85
C ILE A 168 10.56 9.84 -9.94
N GLY A 169 10.02 8.62 -9.88
CA GLY A 169 8.98 8.15 -10.80
C GLY A 169 7.74 9.05 -10.79
N VAL A 170 7.28 9.45 -9.60
CA VAL A 170 6.13 10.37 -9.45
C VAL A 170 6.44 11.75 -10.01
N LEU A 171 7.60 12.33 -9.71
CA LEU A 171 7.96 13.65 -10.23
C LEU A 171 8.02 13.67 -11.76
N LEU A 172 8.65 12.65 -12.35
CA LEU A 172 8.67 12.48 -13.81
C LEU A 172 7.25 12.30 -14.37
N ALA A 173 6.44 11.48 -13.72
CA ALA A 173 5.06 11.23 -14.12
C ALA A 173 4.20 12.50 -14.09
N ILE A 174 4.33 13.32 -13.05
CA ILE A 174 3.62 14.62 -12.95
C ILE A 174 4.08 15.57 -14.07
N ILE A 175 5.37 15.66 -14.36
CA ILE A 175 5.89 16.49 -15.45
C ILE A 175 5.29 16.06 -16.79
N LEU A 176 5.30 14.76 -17.08
CA LEU A 176 4.71 14.21 -18.32
C LEU A 176 3.22 14.51 -18.42
N PHE A 177 2.48 14.36 -17.31
CA PHE A 177 1.05 14.67 -17.26
C PHE A 177 0.76 16.17 -17.50
N LEU A 178 1.48 17.05 -16.80
CA LEU A 178 1.26 18.52 -16.91
C LEU A 178 1.65 19.08 -18.29
N THR A 179 2.67 18.50 -18.93
CA THR A 179 3.09 18.89 -20.29
C THR A 179 2.23 18.25 -21.38
N GLY A 180 1.40 17.27 -21.05
CA GLY A 180 0.64 16.48 -22.01
C GLY A 180 1.51 15.60 -22.93
N PHE A 181 2.80 15.45 -22.59
CA PHE A 181 3.74 14.66 -23.40
C PHE A 181 3.43 13.18 -23.31
N LYS A 182 3.07 12.58 -24.44
CA LYS A 182 2.89 11.14 -24.58
C LYS A 182 4.21 10.47 -24.94
N LEU A 183 4.56 9.44 -24.21
CA LEU A 183 5.74 8.64 -24.53
C LEU A 183 5.56 7.95 -25.89
N PRO A 184 6.59 8.01 -26.79
CA PRO A 184 6.58 7.21 -28.01
C PRO A 184 6.38 5.73 -27.72
N TYR A 185 5.73 5.00 -28.64
CA TYR A 185 5.41 3.58 -28.50
C TYR A 185 6.59 2.72 -28.04
N ILE A 186 7.77 2.96 -28.63
CA ILE A 186 9.02 2.21 -28.30
C ILE A 186 9.42 2.35 -26.82
N ILE A 187 9.05 3.46 -26.17
CA ILE A 187 9.34 3.70 -24.75
C ILE A 187 8.14 3.31 -23.87
N SER A 188 6.92 3.60 -24.30
CA SER A 188 5.71 3.32 -23.52
C SER A 188 5.47 1.82 -23.32
N GLN A 189 5.71 0.99 -24.34
CA GLN A 189 5.49 -0.45 -24.24
C GLN A 189 6.41 -1.15 -23.21
N PRO A 190 7.74 -0.95 -23.19
CA PRO A 190 8.59 -1.46 -22.11
C PRO A 190 8.16 -0.96 -20.73
N VAL A 191 7.77 0.31 -20.60
CA VAL A 191 7.26 0.86 -19.33
C VAL A 191 6.00 0.12 -18.87
N GLU A 192 5.05 -0.16 -19.77
CA GLU A 192 3.85 -0.94 -19.45
C GLU A 192 4.17 -2.38 -19.05
N TYR A 193 5.03 -3.07 -19.78
CA TYR A 193 5.43 -4.44 -19.43
C TYR A 193 6.09 -4.52 -18.05
N LEU A 194 6.92 -3.54 -17.72
CA LEU A 194 7.53 -3.46 -16.40
C LEU A 194 6.49 -3.08 -15.32
N ALA A 195 5.56 -2.17 -15.63
CA ALA A 195 4.51 -1.77 -14.71
C ALA A 195 3.58 -2.94 -14.34
N VAL A 196 3.26 -3.83 -15.27
CA VAL A 196 2.42 -5.02 -15.03
C VAL A 196 3.05 -5.96 -14.00
N LEU A 197 4.39 -5.99 -13.88
CA LEU A 197 5.09 -6.79 -12.86
C LEU A 197 4.74 -6.35 -11.43
N ASN A 198 4.16 -5.17 -11.22
CA ASN A 198 3.74 -4.66 -9.90
C ASN A 198 2.67 -5.53 -9.23
N THR A 199 2.00 -6.40 -9.96
CA THR A 199 1.04 -7.36 -9.39
C THR A 199 1.70 -8.70 -9.03
N PRO A 200 2.24 -9.47 -9.98
CA PRO A 200 2.71 -10.83 -9.67
C PRO A 200 3.97 -10.84 -8.82
N LEU A 201 4.93 -9.96 -9.09
CA LEU A 201 6.22 -10.03 -8.43
C LEU A 201 6.16 -9.75 -6.92
N PRO A 202 5.50 -8.68 -6.45
CA PRO A 202 5.31 -8.47 -5.01
C PRO A 202 4.47 -9.55 -4.33
N MET A 203 3.48 -10.15 -5.00
CA MET A 203 2.68 -11.23 -4.41
C MET A 203 3.52 -12.47 -4.16
N LEU A 204 4.43 -12.82 -5.07
CA LEU A 204 5.39 -13.90 -4.87
C LEU A 204 6.33 -13.61 -3.69
N ILE A 205 6.81 -12.37 -3.57
CA ILE A 205 7.66 -11.94 -2.46
C ILE A 205 6.92 -12.03 -1.11
N ILE A 206 5.67 -11.53 -1.05
CA ILE A 206 4.83 -11.62 0.14
C ILE A 206 4.61 -13.09 0.52
N GLY A 207 4.29 -13.94 -0.46
CA GLY A 207 4.12 -15.38 -0.25
C GLY A 207 5.37 -16.04 0.32
N PHE A 208 6.55 -15.68 -0.20
CA PHE A 208 7.83 -16.13 0.33
C PHE A 208 8.01 -15.73 1.81
N TYR A 209 7.80 -14.46 2.17
CA TYR A 209 7.90 -14.04 3.57
C TYR A 209 6.88 -14.72 4.47
N LEU A 210 5.64 -14.91 4.01
CA LEU A 210 4.64 -15.69 4.74
C LEU A 210 5.08 -17.15 4.96
N SER A 211 5.85 -17.75 4.04
CA SER A 211 6.36 -19.11 4.21
C SER A 211 7.35 -19.26 5.36
N GLN A 212 7.95 -18.15 5.80
CA GLN A 212 8.90 -18.12 6.92
C GLN A 212 8.25 -17.67 8.24
N ALA A 213 7.00 -17.16 8.20
CA ALA A 213 6.31 -16.68 9.38
C ALA A 213 5.95 -17.81 10.35
N ASP A 214 6.12 -17.56 11.65
CA ASP A 214 5.59 -18.41 12.71
C ASP A 214 4.13 -18.02 13.00
N PHE A 215 3.20 -18.66 12.30
CA PHE A 215 1.77 -18.39 12.46
C PHE A 215 1.26 -18.68 13.88
N LYS A 216 1.84 -19.63 14.62
CA LYS A 216 1.40 -19.94 15.97
C LYS A 216 1.63 -18.75 16.90
N LYS A 217 2.78 -18.11 16.82
CA LYS A 217 3.08 -16.89 17.58
C LYS A 217 2.26 -15.69 17.07
N ALA A 218 2.11 -15.53 15.75
CA ALA A 218 1.33 -14.47 15.15
C ALA A 218 -0.12 -14.43 15.67
N PHE A 219 -0.72 -15.59 15.91
CA PHE A 219 -2.10 -15.72 16.39
C PHE A 219 -2.24 -15.83 17.92
N THR A 220 -1.19 -15.63 18.71
CA THR A 220 -1.27 -15.63 20.19
C THR A 220 -1.13 -14.23 20.78
N ASP A 221 -0.57 -13.27 20.06
CA ASP A 221 -0.28 -11.94 20.55
C ASP A 221 -1.49 -10.99 20.41
N LYS A 222 -1.99 -10.44 21.55
CA LYS A 222 -3.11 -9.49 21.58
C LYS A 222 -2.83 -8.20 20.80
N GLY A 223 -1.56 -7.77 20.74
CA GLY A 223 -1.15 -6.58 19.99
C GLY A 223 -1.32 -6.77 18.49
N VAL A 224 -1.11 -7.99 17.98
CA VAL A 224 -1.34 -8.34 16.57
C VAL A 224 -2.82 -8.22 16.23
N TYR A 225 -3.72 -8.74 17.05
CA TYR A 225 -5.16 -8.64 16.81
C TYR A 225 -5.67 -7.20 16.88
N PHE A 226 -5.24 -6.44 17.90
CA PHE A 226 -5.67 -5.06 18.05
C PHE A 226 -5.16 -4.19 16.91
N SER A 227 -3.87 -4.32 16.55
CA SER A 227 -3.29 -3.64 15.39
C SER A 227 -4.04 -4.00 14.10
N SER A 228 -4.35 -5.28 13.89
CA SER A 228 -5.08 -5.75 12.71
C SER A 228 -6.49 -5.18 12.63
N ALA A 229 -7.24 -5.14 13.74
CA ALA A 229 -8.58 -4.56 13.79
C ALA A 229 -8.57 -3.06 13.46
N VAL A 230 -7.62 -2.32 14.04
CA VAL A 230 -7.48 -0.89 13.74
C VAL A 230 -7.07 -0.68 12.28
N ARG A 231 -6.07 -1.45 11.78
CA ARG A 231 -5.53 -1.31 10.43
C ARG A 231 -6.55 -1.66 9.35
N LEU A 232 -7.25 -2.80 9.49
CA LEU A 232 -8.07 -3.36 8.43
C LEU A 232 -9.54 -2.91 8.48
N ILE A 233 -9.99 -2.40 9.64
CA ILE A 233 -11.40 -2.03 9.82
C ILE A 233 -11.53 -0.57 10.26
N ALA A 234 -10.94 -0.19 11.41
CA ALA A 234 -11.20 1.13 12.00
C ALA A 234 -10.72 2.27 11.10
N LEU A 235 -9.46 2.25 10.65
CA LEU A 235 -8.91 3.31 9.80
C LEU A 235 -9.58 3.39 8.42
N PRO A 236 -9.79 2.30 7.66
CA PRO A 236 -10.47 2.41 6.38
C PRO A 236 -11.94 2.79 6.50
N MET A 237 -12.66 2.32 7.51
CA MET A 237 -14.05 2.73 7.74
C MET A 237 -14.15 4.20 8.16
N LEU A 238 -13.24 4.68 9.01
CA LEU A 238 -13.15 6.11 9.32
C LEU A 238 -12.89 6.93 8.05
N THR A 239 -11.98 6.48 7.19
CA THR A 239 -11.71 7.12 5.90
C THR A 239 -12.97 7.16 5.03
N ALA A 240 -13.68 6.03 4.90
CA ALA A 240 -14.91 5.94 4.11
C ALA A 240 -15.99 6.90 4.62
N VAL A 241 -16.23 6.92 5.94
CA VAL A 241 -17.24 7.80 6.57
C VAL A 241 -16.89 9.27 6.35
N VAL A 242 -15.66 9.67 6.68
CA VAL A 242 -15.24 11.07 6.59
C VAL A 242 -15.27 11.57 5.14
N MET A 243 -14.72 10.82 4.19
CA MET A 243 -14.71 11.23 2.79
C MET A 243 -16.13 11.28 2.19
N SER A 244 -17.02 10.35 2.56
CA SER A 244 -18.42 10.37 2.13
C SER A 244 -19.17 11.57 2.72
N LEU A 245 -18.98 11.89 3.99
CA LEU A 245 -19.58 13.08 4.64
C LEU A 245 -19.05 14.39 4.03
N CYS A 246 -17.77 14.45 3.67
CA CYS A 246 -17.17 15.59 2.95
C CYS A 246 -17.56 15.63 1.47
N ARG A 247 -18.37 14.71 0.98
CA ARG A 247 -18.82 14.60 -0.42
C ARG A 247 -17.67 14.58 -1.41
N VAL A 248 -16.58 13.93 -1.05
CA VAL A 248 -15.48 13.65 -1.99
C VAL A 248 -15.99 12.73 -3.10
N THR A 249 -15.52 12.94 -4.32
CA THR A 249 -15.97 12.14 -5.48
C THR A 249 -15.87 10.64 -5.19
N PRO A 250 -16.85 9.82 -5.60
CA PRO A 250 -16.89 8.39 -5.30
C PRO A 250 -15.62 7.64 -5.70
N VAL A 251 -15.05 7.97 -6.87
CA VAL A 251 -13.83 7.32 -7.37
C VAL A 251 -12.63 7.60 -6.49
N ILE A 252 -12.41 8.85 -6.05
CA ILE A 252 -11.30 9.21 -5.15
C ILE A 252 -11.52 8.57 -3.77
N THR A 253 -12.77 8.58 -3.28
CA THR A 253 -13.13 7.92 -2.02
C THR A 253 -12.80 6.44 -2.07
N MET A 254 -13.24 5.73 -3.12
CA MET A 254 -12.94 4.32 -3.31
C MET A 254 -11.43 4.05 -3.41
N ALA A 255 -10.69 4.84 -4.17
CA ALA A 255 -9.24 4.70 -4.29
C ALA A 255 -8.55 4.85 -2.94
N CYS A 256 -8.87 5.88 -2.16
CA CYS A 256 -8.29 6.08 -0.82
C CYS A 256 -8.68 4.98 0.17
N VAL A 257 -9.94 4.51 0.14
CA VAL A 257 -10.40 3.45 1.02
C VAL A 257 -9.79 2.10 0.67
N ILE A 258 -9.71 1.74 -0.62
CA ILE A 258 -9.01 0.52 -1.05
C ILE A 258 -7.53 0.58 -0.61
N ALA A 259 -6.87 1.74 -0.75
CA ALA A 259 -5.50 1.91 -0.30
C ALA A 259 -5.33 1.77 1.22
N THR A 260 -6.26 2.32 2.00
CA THR A 260 -6.25 2.20 3.46
C THR A 260 -6.71 0.84 3.96
N SER A 261 -7.52 0.08 3.24
CA SER A 261 -7.97 -1.28 3.62
C SER A 261 -6.93 -2.37 3.37
N ALA A 262 -5.86 -2.06 2.65
CA ALA A 262 -4.78 -3.01 2.42
C ALA A 262 -4.07 -3.41 3.72
N PRO A 263 -3.51 -4.63 3.82
CA PRO A 263 -2.80 -5.10 5.00
C PRO A 263 -1.57 -4.25 5.30
N THR A 264 -0.88 -4.56 6.37
CA THR A 264 0.37 -3.91 6.76
C THR A 264 1.43 -4.01 5.67
N ALA A 265 2.12 -2.90 5.41
CA ALA A 265 3.20 -2.85 4.43
C ALA A 265 4.39 -3.75 4.82
N ALA A 266 4.96 -4.45 3.84
CA ALA A 266 6.17 -5.26 4.03
C ALA A 266 7.39 -4.42 4.48
N THR A 267 7.38 -3.11 4.22
CA THR A 267 8.39 -2.16 4.73
C THR A 267 8.47 -2.13 6.25
N THR A 268 7.43 -2.56 6.96
CA THR A 268 7.42 -2.71 8.43
C THR A 268 8.52 -3.66 8.88
N THR A 269 8.61 -4.86 8.30
CA THR A 269 9.65 -5.84 8.63
C THR A 269 11.03 -5.37 8.17
N MET A 270 11.12 -4.73 7.00
CA MET A 270 12.36 -4.17 6.51
C MET A 270 12.93 -3.11 7.48
N PHE A 271 12.10 -2.20 7.98
CA PHE A 271 12.55 -1.17 8.92
C PHE A 271 12.79 -1.74 10.32
N ALA A 272 11.98 -2.70 10.79
CA ALA A 272 12.22 -3.39 12.04
C ALA A 272 13.60 -4.08 12.05
N THR A 273 13.94 -4.78 10.97
CA THR A 273 15.27 -5.40 10.79
C THR A 273 16.38 -4.36 10.75
N LYS A 274 16.21 -3.30 9.94
CA LYS A 274 17.23 -2.25 9.76
C LYS A 274 17.56 -1.51 11.04
N PHE A 275 16.57 -1.28 11.91
CA PHE A 275 16.70 -0.50 13.14
C PHE A 275 16.71 -1.37 14.41
N ASN A 276 16.92 -2.68 14.27
CA ASN A 276 16.96 -3.65 15.37
C ASN A 276 15.75 -3.52 16.32
N LYS A 277 14.54 -3.43 15.74
CA LYS A 277 13.27 -3.45 16.47
C LYS A 277 12.73 -4.87 16.53
N ASP A 278 11.54 -5.06 17.10
CA ASP A 278 10.88 -6.36 17.21
C ASP A 278 10.49 -6.93 15.82
N VAL A 279 11.46 -7.60 15.19
CA VAL A 279 11.30 -8.18 13.84
C VAL A 279 10.24 -9.28 13.86
N GLU A 280 10.21 -10.10 14.91
CA GLU A 280 9.27 -11.21 15.03
C GLU A 280 7.82 -10.70 15.08
N LEU A 281 7.56 -9.68 15.89
CA LEU A 281 6.26 -9.02 15.94
C LEU A 281 5.89 -8.39 14.59
N SER A 282 6.85 -7.76 13.90
CA SER A 282 6.60 -7.15 12.59
C SER A 282 6.16 -8.17 11.55
N VAL A 283 6.83 -9.32 11.48
CA VAL A 283 6.46 -10.44 10.60
C VAL A 283 5.08 -10.97 10.97
N SER A 284 4.80 -11.12 12.27
CA SER A 284 3.51 -11.58 12.77
C SER A 284 2.35 -10.69 12.36
N ILE A 285 2.51 -9.35 12.49
CA ILE A 285 1.48 -8.38 12.09
C ILE A 285 1.29 -8.38 10.57
N VAL A 286 2.37 -8.40 9.78
CA VAL A 286 2.28 -8.47 8.32
C VAL A 286 1.55 -9.75 7.89
N ALA A 287 1.91 -10.90 8.46
CA ALA A 287 1.29 -12.17 8.13
C ALA A 287 -0.20 -12.20 8.51
N ALA A 288 -0.54 -11.82 9.74
CA ALA A 288 -1.92 -11.83 10.23
C ALA A 288 -2.80 -10.85 9.44
N THR A 289 -2.34 -9.61 9.24
CA THR A 289 -3.11 -8.62 8.46
C THR A 289 -3.28 -9.05 7.01
N THR A 290 -2.29 -9.70 6.40
CA THR A 290 -2.41 -10.22 5.03
C THR A 290 -3.50 -11.30 4.98
N VAL A 291 -3.51 -12.27 5.91
CA VAL A 291 -4.54 -13.31 5.95
C VAL A 291 -5.93 -12.71 6.21
N PHE A 292 -6.06 -11.81 7.19
CA PHE A 292 -7.34 -11.19 7.52
C PHE A 292 -7.87 -10.29 6.41
N SER A 293 -7.00 -9.68 5.61
CA SER A 293 -7.41 -8.81 4.49
C SER A 293 -8.22 -9.55 3.42
N LEU A 294 -8.09 -10.87 3.32
CA LEU A 294 -8.91 -11.69 2.41
C LEU A 294 -10.42 -11.47 2.64
N ALA A 295 -10.83 -11.35 3.90
CA ALA A 295 -12.23 -11.13 4.25
C ALA A 295 -12.55 -9.63 4.44
N THR A 296 -11.63 -8.87 5.04
CA THR A 296 -11.91 -7.48 5.43
C THR A 296 -11.89 -6.51 4.25
N MET A 297 -10.98 -6.68 3.27
CA MET A 297 -10.93 -5.77 2.11
C MET A 297 -12.23 -5.79 1.29
N PRO A 298 -12.75 -6.95 0.84
CA PRO A 298 -14.00 -6.98 0.11
C PRO A 298 -15.16 -6.35 0.89
N LEU A 299 -15.23 -6.64 2.19
CA LEU A 299 -16.28 -6.10 3.07
C LEU A 299 -16.20 -4.57 3.17
N VAL A 300 -15.04 -4.01 3.44
CA VAL A 300 -14.82 -2.56 3.57
C VAL A 300 -15.11 -1.86 2.25
N VAL A 301 -14.64 -2.41 1.12
CA VAL A 301 -14.85 -1.82 -0.20
C VAL A 301 -16.34 -1.85 -0.58
N MET A 302 -17.04 -2.95 -0.28
CA MET A 302 -18.49 -3.05 -0.49
C MET A 302 -19.25 -2.00 0.34
N LEU A 303 -18.97 -1.90 1.63
CA LEU A 303 -19.61 -0.90 2.51
C LEU A 303 -19.35 0.53 2.04
N THR A 304 -18.12 0.81 1.58
CA THR A 304 -17.76 2.11 1.04
C THR A 304 -18.54 2.43 -0.23
N GLY A 305 -18.71 1.46 -1.14
CA GLY A 305 -19.52 1.63 -2.34
C GLY A 305 -20.96 2.02 -2.02
N MET A 306 -21.55 1.39 -0.98
CA MET A 306 -22.90 1.74 -0.50
C MET A 306 -22.97 3.16 0.08
N MET A 307 -21.94 3.61 0.78
CA MET A 307 -21.90 4.93 1.43
C MET A 307 -21.59 6.06 0.47
N SER A 308 -20.71 5.83 -0.50
CA SER A 308 -20.26 6.85 -1.46
C SER A 308 -21.15 6.97 -2.70
N GLY A 309 -22.14 6.07 -2.88
CA GLY A 309 -22.96 6.02 -4.09
C GLY A 309 -22.18 5.57 -5.32
N PHE A 310 -21.05 4.87 -5.14
CA PHE A 310 -20.28 4.33 -6.25
C PHE A 310 -21.04 3.17 -6.89
N SER A 311 -21.52 3.39 -8.13
CA SER A 311 -22.05 2.35 -9.02
C SER A 311 -21.02 2.12 -10.12
N SER A 312 -20.36 0.97 -10.13
CA SER A 312 -19.52 0.51 -11.24
C SER A 312 -20.34 0.03 -12.40
#